data_5e808ad64dbabe20c327a3df5b034eae
#
_entry.id   5e808ad64dbabe20c327a3df5b034eae
#
_cell.length_a   1.000
_cell.length_b   1.000
_cell.length_c   1.000
_cell.angle_alpha   90.00
_cell.angle_beta   90.00
_cell.angle_gamma   90.00
#
_symmetry.space_group_name_H-M   'P 1'
#
loop_
_entity.id
_entity.type
_entity.pdbx_description
1 polymer ?
#
loop_
_entity_poly.entity_id
_entity_poly.type
_entity_poly.pdbx_seq_one_letter_code
_entity_poly.pdbx_strand_id
1 'polypeptide(L)'
;MLSRGVRAAVLAIALGLTPSGCGISDPYTTSRRSSSTVSRSSQTASVRDDDGPSPPHTTGTPGAVASSPQVALGRYAALYVNWSAATLSADERRLASHSSGQARAQALSESNHPAPAVARYAVSNTGSVVAIAEGRGVERGRWAVVTVEQTNGYGPYQGLPATSHVTWATVARAARGWVVSGWYPGS
;
A
#
# COMPACT_ATOMS: atom_id res chain seq x y z
N MET A 1 -17.37 20.78 9.44
CA MET A 1 -16.44 19.72 9.93
C MET A 1 -16.35 18.68 8.82
N LEU A 2 -15.32 18.76 7.97
CA LEU A 2 -15.12 17.80 6.87
C LEU A 2 -14.56 16.50 7.45
N SER A 3 -15.26 15.40 7.19
CA SER A 3 -14.83 14.04 7.54
C SER A 3 -13.52 13.71 6.83
N ARG A 4 -12.44 13.53 7.59
CA ARG A 4 -11.10 13.13 7.13
C ARG A 4 -10.99 11.62 6.84
N GLY A 5 -12.08 10.97 6.48
CA GLY A 5 -12.17 9.51 6.39
C GLY A 5 -12.25 8.94 4.98
N VAL A 6 -11.99 9.71 3.94
CA VAL A 6 -11.89 9.13 2.60
C VAL A 6 -10.51 8.54 2.45
N ARG A 7 -10.41 7.21 2.28
CA ARG A 7 -9.16 6.55 1.89
C ARG A 7 -8.53 7.39 0.79
N ALA A 8 -7.26 7.76 0.92
CA ALA A 8 -6.52 8.66 0.04
C ALA A 8 -6.40 8.20 -1.43
N ALA A 9 -7.16 7.20 -1.84
CA ALA A 9 -7.37 6.83 -3.24
C ALA A 9 -8.29 7.79 -4.00
N VAL A 10 -8.89 8.78 -3.35
CA VAL A 10 -9.55 9.88 -4.06
C VAL A 10 -8.49 10.89 -4.43
N LEU A 11 -7.81 10.59 -5.50
CA LEU A 11 -6.88 11.47 -6.19
C LEU A 11 -7.59 12.79 -6.51
N ALA A 12 -7.15 13.87 -5.89
CA ALA A 12 -7.50 15.21 -6.33
C ALA A 12 -6.88 15.40 -7.72
N ILE A 13 -7.71 15.32 -8.76
CA ILE A 13 -7.34 15.77 -10.09
C ILE A 13 -7.28 17.30 -9.99
N ALA A 14 -6.12 17.82 -9.59
CA ALA A 14 -5.79 19.22 -9.74
C ALA A 14 -5.44 19.43 -11.22
N LEU A 15 -6.31 20.10 -11.96
CA LEU A 15 -5.95 20.71 -13.23
C LEU A 15 -4.85 21.74 -12.97
N GLY A 16 -3.62 21.36 -13.22
CA GLY A 16 -2.47 22.24 -13.15
C GLY A 16 -2.44 23.19 -14.33
N LEU A 17 -2.68 24.47 -14.08
CA LEU A 17 -2.20 25.53 -14.95
C LEU A 17 -0.68 25.60 -14.81
N THR A 18 0.00 25.43 -15.92
CA THR A 18 1.45 25.64 -16.04
C THR A 18 1.80 27.12 -15.88
N PRO A 19 2.75 27.51 -15.04
CA PRO A 19 3.57 28.67 -15.28
C PRO A 19 4.94 28.24 -15.81
N SER A 20 5.28 28.79 -16.95
CA SER A 20 6.62 28.79 -17.55
C SER A 20 7.62 29.48 -16.63
N GLY A 21 8.82 28.92 -16.57
CA GLY A 21 10.00 29.76 -16.41
C GLY A 21 10.86 29.56 -15.21
N CYS A 22 12.05 29.29 -15.50
CA CYS A 22 13.35 29.70 -14.97
C CYS A 22 14.26 28.52 -14.66
N GLY A 23 15.29 28.44 -15.49
CA GLY A 23 16.37 27.47 -15.39
C GLY A 23 17.14 27.60 -14.06
N ILE A 24 17.38 26.44 -13.48
CA ILE A 24 18.43 26.28 -12.47
C ILE A 24 19.40 25.26 -13.03
N SER A 25 20.63 25.74 -13.29
CA SER A 25 21.75 24.93 -13.76
C SER A 25 22.12 23.89 -12.72
N ASP A 26 22.20 22.64 -13.16
CA ASP A 26 22.63 21.49 -12.36
C ASP A 26 24.17 21.54 -12.17
N PRO A 27 24.70 21.59 -10.91
CA PRO A 27 26.14 21.69 -10.67
C PRO A 27 26.89 20.35 -10.61
N TYR A 28 26.30 19.23 -11.02
CA TYR A 28 26.92 17.91 -10.91
C TYR A 28 27.19 17.17 -12.25
N THR A 29 27.45 17.88 -13.31
CA THR A 29 28.05 17.27 -14.49
C THR A 29 29.58 17.29 -14.41
N THR A 30 30.18 16.33 -13.73
CA THR A 30 31.60 16.02 -13.91
C THR A 30 31.72 14.71 -14.68
N SER A 31 32.14 14.89 -15.94
CA SER A 31 32.64 13.83 -16.81
C SER A 31 33.67 12.96 -16.12
N ARG A 32 33.49 11.65 -16.17
CA ARG A 32 34.60 10.73 -16.25
C ARG A 32 34.29 9.57 -17.19
N ARG A 33 34.86 9.73 -18.40
CA ARG A 33 35.07 8.71 -19.41
C ARG A 33 36.02 7.66 -18.83
N SER A 34 35.62 6.40 -18.75
CA SER A 34 36.54 5.27 -18.67
C SER A 34 35.95 4.12 -19.46
N SER A 35 36.53 3.91 -20.59
CA SER A 35 36.37 2.73 -21.45
C SER A 35 36.94 1.52 -20.72
N SER A 36 36.16 0.46 -20.55
CA SER A 36 36.67 -0.87 -20.26
C SER A 36 35.91 -1.87 -21.11
N THR A 37 36.58 -2.32 -22.13
CA THR A 37 36.27 -3.46 -22.97
C THR A 37 36.37 -4.71 -22.11
N VAL A 38 35.29 -5.46 -21.96
CA VAL A 38 35.35 -6.82 -21.43
C VAL A 38 34.57 -7.76 -22.31
N SER A 39 35.26 -8.80 -22.68
CA SER A 39 34.98 -9.89 -23.60
C SER A 39 33.62 -10.56 -23.40
N ARG A 40 32.98 -10.87 -24.54
CA ARG A 40 31.92 -11.84 -24.68
C ARG A 40 32.42 -13.24 -24.27
N SER A 41 31.79 -13.84 -23.31
CA SER A 41 31.71 -15.29 -23.17
C SER A 41 30.28 -15.71 -23.34
N SER A 42 30.02 -16.31 -24.49
CA SER A 42 28.77 -16.98 -24.79
C SER A 42 28.68 -18.24 -23.92
N GLN A 43 27.78 -18.24 -22.93
CA GLN A 43 27.32 -19.46 -22.31
C GLN A 43 25.84 -19.63 -22.63
N THR A 44 25.58 -20.59 -23.47
CA THR A 44 24.26 -21.17 -23.72
C THR A 44 23.80 -21.81 -22.43
N ALA A 45 22.90 -21.15 -21.69
CA ALA A 45 22.24 -21.74 -20.55
C ALA A 45 20.81 -22.10 -20.94
N SER A 46 20.50 -23.35 -20.80
CA SER A 46 19.17 -23.95 -20.95
C SER A 46 18.12 -23.16 -20.20
N VAL A 47 17.05 -22.82 -20.87
CA VAL A 47 15.80 -22.37 -20.28
C VAL A 47 15.28 -23.53 -19.41
N ARG A 48 15.46 -23.42 -18.12
CA ARG A 48 14.63 -24.12 -17.14
C ARG A 48 13.47 -23.17 -16.85
N ASP A 49 12.27 -23.65 -17.10
CA ASP A 49 11.05 -23.07 -16.54
C ASP A 49 11.21 -23.09 -15.03
N ASP A 50 11.66 -21.95 -14.49
CA ASP A 50 11.72 -21.71 -13.06
C ASP A 50 10.34 -21.17 -12.68
N ASP A 51 9.50 -22.07 -12.19
CA ASP A 51 8.31 -21.71 -11.42
C ASP A 51 8.77 -20.86 -10.25
N GLY A 52 8.81 -19.56 -10.46
CA GLY A 52 9.11 -18.58 -9.43
C GLY A 52 8.20 -18.82 -8.23
N PRO A 53 8.72 -18.76 -7.00
CA PRO A 53 7.91 -18.99 -5.81
C PRO A 53 6.75 -17.99 -5.80
N SER A 54 5.53 -18.51 -6.01
CA SER A 54 4.30 -17.76 -5.77
C SER A 54 4.39 -17.15 -4.37
N PRO A 55 4.09 -15.86 -4.20
CA PRO A 55 4.10 -15.26 -2.87
C PRO A 55 3.20 -16.10 -1.96
N PRO A 56 3.60 -16.38 -0.73
CA PRO A 56 2.84 -17.24 0.16
C PRO A 56 1.46 -16.64 0.36
N HIS A 57 0.45 -17.26 -0.25
CA HIS A 57 -0.95 -17.00 0.09
C HIS A 57 -1.14 -17.47 1.52
N THR A 58 -0.99 -16.57 2.47
CA THR A 58 -1.25 -16.86 3.87
C THR A 58 -2.75 -17.01 4.04
N THR A 59 -3.25 -18.22 3.81
CA THR A 59 -4.60 -18.64 4.19
C THR A 59 -4.65 -18.68 5.71
N GLY A 60 -4.65 -17.51 6.35
CA GLY A 60 -4.77 -17.40 7.79
C GLY A 60 -6.20 -17.70 8.19
N THR A 61 -6.39 -18.66 9.08
CA THR A 61 -7.66 -18.94 9.76
C THR A 61 -8.23 -17.62 10.29
N PRO A 62 -9.52 -17.31 10.02
CA PRO A 62 -10.17 -16.12 10.57
C PRO A 62 -10.00 -16.08 12.09
N GLY A 63 -9.44 -15.00 12.61
CA GLY A 63 -9.21 -14.84 14.06
C GLY A 63 -7.82 -15.25 14.55
N ALA A 64 -6.92 -15.77 13.70
CA ALA A 64 -5.55 -16.08 14.11
C ALA A 64 -4.79 -14.79 14.39
N VAL A 65 -4.39 -14.61 15.63
CA VAL A 65 -3.59 -13.46 16.07
C VAL A 65 -2.19 -13.55 15.48
N ALA A 66 -1.64 -12.43 15.05
CA ALA A 66 -0.33 -12.40 14.43
C ALA A 66 0.80 -12.68 15.43
N SER A 67 1.76 -13.51 15.04
CA SER A 67 2.90 -13.90 15.89
C SER A 67 3.92 -12.76 16.06
N SER A 68 3.98 -11.81 15.13
CA SER A 68 4.90 -10.66 15.15
C SER A 68 4.24 -9.40 14.62
N PRO A 69 4.80 -8.20 14.93
CA PRO A 69 4.38 -6.93 14.33
C PRO A 69 4.31 -6.99 12.80
N GLN A 70 5.33 -7.51 12.15
CA GLN A 70 5.41 -7.60 10.69
C GLN A 70 4.27 -8.45 10.11
N VAL A 71 3.97 -9.59 10.75
CA VAL A 71 2.85 -10.46 10.33
C VAL A 71 1.51 -9.76 10.51
N ALA A 72 1.33 -9.00 11.60
CA ALA A 72 0.12 -8.20 11.82
C ALA A 72 -0.07 -7.16 10.72
N LEU A 73 0.99 -6.40 10.45
CA LEU A 73 0.99 -5.34 9.42
C LEU A 73 0.77 -5.91 8.01
N GLY A 74 1.45 -7.00 7.66
CA GLY A 74 1.30 -7.63 6.34
C GLY A 74 -0.12 -8.12 6.09
N ARG A 75 -0.73 -8.78 7.07
CA ARG A 75 -2.14 -9.23 6.98
C ARG A 75 -3.12 -8.07 6.88
N TYR A 76 -2.93 -7.04 7.72
CA TYR A 76 -3.77 -5.86 7.70
C TYR A 76 -3.66 -5.12 6.37
N ALA A 77 -2.44 -4.87 5.90
CA ALA A 77 -2.20 -4.19 4.63
C ALA A 77 -2.78 -4.96 3.44
N ALA A 78 -2.61 -6.30 3.40
CA ALA A 78 -3.18 -7.12 2.35
C ALA A 78 -4.72 -7.04 2.30
N LEU A 79 -5.40 -6.97 3.44
CA LEU A 79 -6.85 -6.73 3.49
C LEU A 79 -7.19 -5.29 3.09
N TYR A 80 -6.38 -4.32 3.53
CA TYR A 80 -6.61 -2.89 3.27
C TYR A 80 -6.54 -2.54 1.78
N VAL A 81 -5.63 -3.17 1.02
CA VAL A 81 -5.43 -2.85 -0.40
C VAL A 81 -6.28 -3.70 -1.35
N ASN A 82 -6.95 -4.76 -0.87
CA ASN A 82 -7.73 -5.66 -1.72
C ASN A 82 -9.22 -5.64 -1.34
N TRP A 83 -10.00 -4.88 -2.09
CA TRP A 83 -11.44 -4.73 -1.87
C TRP A 83 -12.17 -4.37 -3.17
N SER A 84 -13.48 -4.50 -3.17
CA SER A 84 -14.36 -4.06 -4.25
C SER A 84 -15.55 -3.27 -3.68
N ALA A 85 -16.26 -2.54 -4.53
CA ALA A 85 -17.49 -1.85 -4.13
C ALA A 85 -18.51 -2.79 -3.47
N ALA A 86 -18.56 -4.04 -3.93
CA ALA A 86 -19.49 -5.05 -3.39
C ALA A 86 -19.07 -5.59 -2.02
N THR A 87 -17.76 -5.64 -1.73
CA THR A 87 -17.21 -6.27 -0.53
C THR A 87 -16.73 -5.27 0.52
N LEU A 88 -16.60 -4.00 0.18
CA LEU A 88 -15.95 -2.97 1.00
C LEU A 88 -16.42 -2.97 2.46
N SER A 89 -17.73 -2.93 2.72
CA SER A 89 -18.23 -2.90 4.10
C SER A 89 -17.91 -4.17 4.87
N ALA A 90 -17.84 -5.33 4.22
CA ALA A 90 -17.45 -6.59 4.83
C ALA A 90 -15.95 -6.65 5.11
N ASP A 91 -15.13 -6.17 4.16
CA ASP A 91 -13.68 -6.11 4.27
C ASP A 91 -13.26 -5.13 5.37
N GLU A 92 -13.94 -3.99 5.50
CA GLU A 92 -13.71 -3.05 6.60
C GLU A 92 -14.03 -3.65 7.98
N ARG A 93 -15.13 -4.42 8.11
CA ARG A 93 -15.40 -5.15 9.35
C ARG A 93 -14.33 -6.19 9.65
N ARG A 94 -13.81 -6.84 8.60
CA ARG A 94 -12.69 -7.78 8.74
C ARG A 94 -11.42 -7.06 9.21
N LEU A 95 -11.07 -5.90 8.63
CA LEU A 95 -9.97 -5.05 9.08
C LEU A 95 -10.13 -4.67 10.55
N ALA A 96 -11.35 -4.25 10.96
CA ALA A 96 -11.65 -3.92 12.34
C ALA A 96 -11.43 -5.10 13.29
N SER A 97 -11.68 -6.34 12.86
CA SER A 97 -11.45 -7.53 13.68
C SER A 97 -9.97 -7.85 13.89
N HIS A 98 -9.09 -7.36 13.03
CA HIS A 98 -7.63 -7.52 13.10
C HIS A 98 -6.89 -6.30 13.65
N SER A 99 -7.62 -5.33 14.20
CA SER A 99 -7.08 -4.06 14.66
C SER A 99 -7.62 -3.63 16.02
N SER A 100 -7.02 -2.59 16.57
CA SER A 100 -7.43 -1.92 17.80
C SER A 100 -7.30 -0.39 17.64
N GLY A 101 -7.66 0.37 18.65
CA GLY A 101 -7.45 1.83 18.68
C GLY A 101 -7.97 2.55 17.46
N GLN A 102 -7.15 3.45 16.91
CA GLN A 102 -7.50 4.31 15.77
C GLN A 102 -7.79 3.48 14.50
N ALA A 103 -6.97 2.48 14.18
CA ALA A 103 -7.17 1.64 12.99
C ALA A 103 -8.54 0.93 13.01
N ARG A 104 -8.95 0.40 14.17
CA ARG A 104 -10.26 -0.22 14.34
C ARG A 104 -11.41 0.78 14.20
N ALA A 105 -11.29 1.93 14.86
CA ALA A 105 -12.32 2.97 14.79
C ALA A 105 -12.54 3.47 13.36
N GLN A 106 -11.46 3.66 12.62
CA GLN A 106 -11.51 4.06 11.20
C GLN A 106 -12.20 2.99 10.35
N ALA A 107 -11.79 1.73 10.43
CA ALA A 107 -12.37 0.64 9.66
C ALA A 107 -13.88 0.47 9.95
N LEU A 108 -14.32 0.58 11.21
CA LEU A 108 -15.74 0.54 11.56
C LEU A 108 -16.52 1.74 11.00
N SER A 109 -15.92 2.93 11.03
CA SER A 109 -16.53 4.13 10.43
C SER A 109 -16.73 3.96 8.92
N GLU A 110 -15.71 3.48 8.22
CA GLU A 110 -15.76 3.26 6.76
C GLU A 110 -16.74 2.13 6.39
N SER A 111 -16.85 1.08 7.20
CA SER A 111 -17.82 0.01 6.97
C SER A 111 -19.28 0.49 7.04
N ASN A 112 -19.55 1.47 7.91
CA ASN A 112 -20.89 2.01 8.12
C ASN A 112 -21.24 3.16 7.16
N HIS A 113 -20.22 3.85 6.64
CA HIS A 113 -20.38 5.02 5.79
C HIS A 113 -19.49 4.93 4.54
N PRO A 114 -19.69 3.91 3.68
CA PRO A 114 -18.89 3.81 2.46
C PRO A 114 -19.14 5.03 1.56
N ALA A 115 -18.08 5.52 0.92
CA ALA A 115 -18.19 6.68 0.03
C ALA A 115 -19.13 6.35 -1.15
N PRO A 116 -20.16 7.17 -1.42
CA PRO A 116 -21.14 6.88 -2.49
C PRO A 116 -20.52 6.72 -3.88
N ALA A 117 -19.37 7.36 -4.14
CA ALA A 117 -18.63 7.24 -5.38
C ALA A 117 -18.12 5.81 -5.63
N VAL A 118 -17.77 5.08 -4.57
CA VAL A 118 -17.29 3.70 -4.67
C VAL A 118 -18.34 2.79 -5.31
N ALA A 119 -19.58 2.83 -4.82
CA ALA A 119 -20.68 2.07 -5.40
C ALA A 119 -21.07 2.58 -6.81
N ARG A 120 -21.15 3.92 -6.96
CA ARG A 120 -21.56 4.55 -8.23
C ARG A 120 -20.64 4.19 -9.41
N TYR A 121 -19.35 4.13 -9.17
CA TYR A 121 -18.35 3.84 -10.22
C TYR A 121 -17.81 2.41 -10.17
N ALA A 122 -18.44 1.54 -9.37
CA ALA A 122 -18.02 0.15 -9.16
C ALA A 122 -16.51 0.03 -8.86
N VAL A 123 -16.00 0.90 -7.98
CA VAL A 123 -14.58 0.99 -7.70
C VAL A 123 -14.09 -0.27 -6.99
N SER A 124 -12.94 -0.75 -7.39
CA SER A 124 -12.20 -1.80 -6.71
C SER A 124 -10.73 -1.42 -6.59
N ASN A 125 -10.06 -1.96 -5.61
CA ASN A 125 -8.62 -1.82 -5.45
C ASN A 125 -7.99 -3.20 -5.29
N THR A 126 -6.87 -3.41 -5.96
CA THR A 126 -6.05 -4.61 -5.80
C THR A 126 -4.61 -4.18 -5.56
N GLY A 127 -3.91 -4.88 -4.69
CA GLY A 127 -2.55 -4.48 -4.40
C GLY A 127 -1.76 -5.55 -3.67
N SER A 128 -0.49 -5.26 -3.51
CA SER A 128 0.46 -6.10 -2.78
C SER A 128 1.32 -5.28 -1.82
N VAL A 129 1.75 -5.92 -0.75
CA VAL A 129 2.74 -5.35 0.17
C VAL A 129 4.13 -5.60 -0.38
N VAL A 130 4.88 -4.52 -0.61
CA VAL A 130 6.24 -4.58 -1.15
C VAL A 130 7.28 -4.61 -0.04
N ALA A 131 7.07 -3.81 1.02
CA ALA A 131 8.00 -3.74 2.14
C ALA A 131 7.31 -3.36 3.45
N ILE A 132 7.87 -3.82 4.56
CA ILE A 132 7.51 -3.42 5.92
C ILE A 132 8.81 -3.18 6.67
N ALA A 133 8.99 -1.96 7.19
CA ALA A 133 10.18 -1.57 7.92
C ALA A 133 9.84 -0.83 9.21
N GLU A 134 10.56 -1.14 10.28
CA GLU A 134 10.44 -0.39 11.53
C GLU A 134 11.14 0.97 11.42
N GLY A 135 10.47 2.01 11.92
CA GLY A 135 10.99 3.36 11.96
C GLY A 135 12.16 3.49 12.94
N ARG A 136 13.11 4.37 12.60
CA ARG A 136 14.31 4.63 13.41
C ARG A 136 14.31 6.08 13.91
N GLY A 137 15.13 6.35 14.92
CA GLY A 137 15.26 7.70 15.46
C GLY A 137 13.93 8.24 15.99
N VAL A 138 13.46 9.33 15.45
CA VAL A 138 12.19 9.99 15.82
C VAL A 138 10.95 9.19 15.46
N GLU A 139 11.05 8.26 14.51
CA GLU A 139 9.97 7.36 14.08
C GLU A 139 9.96 6.02 14.82
N ARG A 140 10.77 5.86 15.88
CA ARG A 140 10.82 4.61 16.66
C ARG A 140 9.42 4.25 17.19
N GLY A 141 9.04 2.99 17.04
CA GLY A 141 7.70 2.48 17.41
C GLY A 141 6.63 2.67 16.33
N ARG A 142 6.98 3.29 15.19
CA ARG A 142 6.16 3.34 13.98
C ARG A 142 6.74 2.41 12.92
N TRP A 143 5.91 2.01 11.99
CA TRP A 143 6.27 1.12 10.89
C TRP A 143 5.90 1.78 9.57
N ALA A 144 6.82 1.79 8.63
CA ALA A 144 6.53 2.11 7.24
C ALA A 144 6.07 0.85 6.52
N VAL A 145 4.90 0.90 5.91
CA VAL A 145 4.35 -0.16 5.06
C VAL A 145 4.27 0.40 3.65
N VAL A 146 4.95 -0.24 2.71
CA VAL A 146 4.95 0.13 1.29
C VAL A 146 4.06 -0.84 0.53
N THR A 147 3.09 -0.31 -0.20
CA THR A 147 2.18 -1.07 -1.05
C THR A 147 2.29 -0.59 -2.49
N VAL A 148 2.00 -1.49 -3.44
CA VAL A 148 1.69 -1.13 -4.83
C VAL A 148 0.23 -1.48 -5.05
N GLU A 149 -0.54 -0.51 -5.54
CA GLU A 149 -1.99 -0.60 -5.64
C GLU A 149 -2.48 -0.23 -7.04
N GLN A 150 -3.48 -0.95 -7.51
CA GLN A 150 -4.17 -0.70 -8.77
C GLN A 150 -5.64 -0.46 -8.46
N THR A 151 -6.08 0.78 -8.62
CA THR A 151 -7.50 1.14 -8.55
C THR A 151 -8.15 0.95 -9.92
N ASN A 152 -9.30 0.31 -9.95
CA ASN A 152 -10.11 0.09 -11.14
C ASN A 152 -11.55 0.54 -10.89
N GLY A 153 -12.26 0.89 -11.97
CA GLY A 153 -13.65 1.33 -11.90
C GLY A 153 -14.10 1.98 -13.20
N TYR A 154 -15.30 2.55 -13.19
CA TYR A 154 -15.80 3.30 -14.34
C TYR A 154 -15.52 4.80 -14.20
N GLY A 155 -15.69 5.55 -15.28
CA GLY A 155 -15.53 7.00 -15.31
C GLY A 155 -14.13 7.45 -14.88
N PRO A 156 -14.00 8.28 -13.83
CA PRO A 156 -12.70 8.81 -13.41
C PRO A 156 -11.72 7.76 -12.85
N TYR A 157 -12.18 6.53 -12.62
CA TYR A 157 -11.34 5.42 -12.13
C TYR A 157 -10.91 4.45 -13.23
N GLN A 158 -11.26 4.74 -14.48
CA GLN A 158 -10.91 3.88 -15.60
C GLN A 158 -9.46 4.13 -16.06
N GLY A 159 -8.67 3.05 -16.20
CA GLY A 159 -7.33 3.12 -16.77
C GLY A 159 -6.29 3.82 -15.89
N LEU A 160 -6.55 3.95 -14.60
CA LEU A 160 -5.56 4.52 -13.68
C LEU A 160 -4.34 3.60 -13.60
N PRO A 161 -3.11 4.16 -13.59
CA PRO A 161 -1.89 3.35 -13.41
C PRO A 161 -1.78 2.80 -11.99
N ALA A 162 -1.02 1.72 -11.86
CA ALA A 162 -0.62 1.25 -10.54
C ALA A 162 0.25 2.30 -9.84
N THR A 163 0.05 2.49 -8.54
CA THR A 163 0.73 3.51 -7.74
C THR A 163 1.32 2.91 -6.47
N SER A 164 2.51 3.37 -6.09
CA SER A 164 3.13 3.00 -4.81
C SER A 164 2.67 3.96 -3.71
N HIS A 165 2.33 3.40 -2.56
CA HIS A 165 1.93 4.17 -1.38
C HIS A 165 2.81 3.80 -0.18
N VAL A 166 3.08 4.80 0.67
CA VAL A 166 3.74 4.59 1.96
C VAL A 166 2.75 4.94 3.05
N THR A 167 2.47 3.98 3.91
CA THR A 167 1.61 4.15 5.07
C THR A 167 2.42 4.01 6.34
N TRP A 168 2.26 4.94 7.26
CA TRP A 168 2.79 4.80 8.61
C TRP A 168 1.77 4.06 9.48
N ALA A 169 2.27 3.09 10.24
CA ALA A 169 1.41 2.27 11.08
C ALA A 169 1.99 2.09 12.48
N THR A 170 1.14 1.80 13.45
CA THR A 170 1.52 1.37 14.78
C THR A 170 0.88 0.03 15.09
N VAL A 171 1.52 -0.75 15.95
CA VAL A 171 1.03 -2.05 16.41
C VAL A 171 0.94 -2.07 17.93
N ALA A 172 0.03 -2.87 18.44
CA ALA A 172 -0.15 -3.09 19.88
C ALA A 172 -0.12 -4.59 20.19
N ARG A 173 0.35 -4.91 21.40
CA ARG A 173 0.26 -6.27 21.94
C ARG A 173 -1.17 -6.54 22.35
N ALA A 174 -1.75 -7.62 21.85
CA ALA A 174 -3.02 -8.17 22.31
C ALA A 174 -2.77 -9.45 23.14
N ALA A 175 -3.81 -9.99 23.79
CA ALA A 175 -3.66 -11.15 24.68
C ALA A 175 -2.99 -12.37 24.03
N ARG A 176 -3.15 -12.56 22.72
CA ARG A 176 -2.64 -13.73 21.99
C ARG A 176 -1.61 -13.39 20.89
N GLY A 177 -1.16 -12.12 20.77
CA GLY A 177 -0.20 -11.72 19.73
C GLY A 177 -0.26 -10.24 19.40
N TRP A 178 -0.13 -9.88 18.12
CA TRP A 178 -0.05 -8.49 17.66
C TRP A 178 -1.25 -8.10 16.80
N VAL A 179 -1.67 -6.85 16.93
CA VAL A 179 -2.72 -6.23 16.12
C VAL A 179 -2.28 -4.83 15.67
N VAL A 180 -2.81 -4.34 14.55
CA VAL A 180 -2.59 -2.97 14.10
C VAL A 180 -3.43 -2.03 14.97
N SER A 181 -2.79 -0.98 15.52
CA SER A 181 -3.46 -0.01 16.42
C SER A 181 -3.62 1.37 15.79
N GLY A 182 -2.80 1.71 14.81
CA GLY A 182 -2.89 2.94 14.03
C GLY A 182 -2.51 2.69 12.59
N TRP A 183 -3.22 3.37 11.67
CA TRP A 183 -3.00 3.27 10.22
C TRP A 183 -3.13 4.67 9.62
N TYR A 184 -2.03 5.20 9.09
CA TYR A 184 -1.90 6.60 8.66
C TYR A 184 -1.36 6.64 7.23
N PRO A 185 -2.24 6.55 6.21
CA PRO A 185 -1.82 6.67 4.81
C PRO A 185 -1.13 8.03 4.59
N GLY A 186 0.00 8.00 3.87
CA GLY A 186 0.67 9.22 3.39
C GLY A 186 -0.24 9.98 2.43
N SER A 187 -0.20 11.29 2.50
CA SER A 187 -0.88 12.21 1.56
C SER A 187 -0.03 12.46 0.34
#